data_25c6fbfd62ee77d75d9ddf69d6c58c66
#
_entry.id   25c6fbfd62ee77d75d9ddf69d6c58c66
#
_cell.length_a   1.000
_cell.length_b   1.000
_cell.length_c   1.000
_cell.angle_alpha   90.00
_cell.angle_beta   90.00
_cell.angle_gamma   90.00
#
_symmetry.space_group_name_H-M   'P 1'
#
loop_
_entity.id
_entity.type
_entity.pdbx_description
1 polymer ?
#
loop_
_entity_poly.entity_id
_entity_poly.type
_entity_poly.pdbx_seq_one_letter_code
_entity_poly.pdbx_strand_id
1 'polypeptide(L)'
;MPPMAGLFWLLAAFVAYVYIGYPLALHLCRRLWPRPLAPRGRAAGTPGVSIIIAARNEGAQLARRIDNLLNLDYPADKRQIIIVSDGSTDNSLDVVAQYGPTVESVALPVGGKARALNAGVDRARHDLLVFADARQAFATDALRALVAPFSDPDVGAVSGELVLEGETRDRRMRISDRRRPGAPAVAPDVERRSTDRRLAAESTVVEGVGLYWRYEKQIRRDESAIGSTMGATGAVYAMRHSLWRRLPDETILDDVLAPMRCVLAGFRVVFEDRARAFDRAARDAKTESLRKRRTLAGNYQLLWLEPALLLPWRNPAWIQFVSHKVARLAVPYALPPLWLLSLVLSGRSLVYAAAFVAQCLFYLFAGYGAWLEKHDARAARDPWARPSAAVPDRLARVALMVLVMNASAVAGLAAILTRQKVWR
;
A
#
# COMPACT_ATOMS: atom_id res chain seq x y z
N MET A 1 -2.43 -44.00 -4.35
CA MET A 1 -1.90 -43.04 -5.32
C MET A 1 -2.93 -42.08 -5.97
N PRO A 2 -4.22 -42.40 -6.11
CA PRO A 2 -5.26 -41.39 -6.39
C PRO A 2 -5.20 -40.16 -5.45
N PRO A 3 -4.91 -40.30 -4.14
CA PRO A 3 -4.89 -39.14 -3.24
C PRO A 3 -3.79 -38.13 -3.55
N MET A 4 -2.63 -38.54 -4.06
CA MET A 4 -1.53 -37.62 -4.42
C MET A 4 -1.90 -36.75 -5.64
N ALA A 5 -2.56 -37.33 -6.65
CA ALA A 5 -3.07 -36.59 -7.80
C ALA A 5 -4.19 -35.60 -7.38
N GLY A 6 -5.10 -36.04 -6.50
CA GLY A 6 -6.12 -35.18 -5.93
C GLY A 6 -5.54 -33.99 -5.17
N LEU A 7 -4.52 -34.24 -4.33
CA LEU A 7 -3.83 -33.16 -3.60
C LEU A 7 -3.10 -32.20 -4.54
N PHE A 8 -2.42 -32.71 -5.59
CA PHE A 8 -1.79 -31.86 -6.60
C PHE A 8 -2.82 -30.90 -7.22
N TRP A 9 -3.95 -31.41 -7.67
CA TRP A 9 -4.98 -30.58 -8.30
C TRP A 9 -5.62 -29.59 -7.33
N LEU A 10 -5.81 -29.99 -6.07
CA LEU A 10 -6.31 -29.07 -5.03
C LEU A 10 -5.35 -27.89 -4.81
N LEU A 11 -4.06 -28.19 -4.66
CA LEU A 11 -3.06 -27.14 -4.45
C LEU A 11 -2.87 -26.26 -5.69
N ALA A 12 -2.86 -26.85 -6.88
CA ALA A 12 -2.78 -26.12 -8.15
C ALA A 12 -3.99 -25.20 -8.34
N ALA A 13 -5.20 -25.71 -8.11
CA ALA A 13 -6.43 -24.93 -8.18
C ALA A 13 -6.44 -23.82 -7.13
N PHE A 14 -5.96 -24.07 -5.91
CA PHE A 14 -5.84 -23.07 -4.86
C PHE A 14 -4.91 -21.92 -5.28
N VAL A 15 -3.71 -22.21 -5.77
CA VAL A 15 -2.75 -21.19 -6.22
C VAL A 15 -3.31 -20.41 -7.42
N ALA A 16 -3.90 -21.11 -8.39
CA ALA A 16 -4.55 -20.48 -9.55
C ALA A 16 -5.73 -19.59 -9.12
N TYR A 17 -6.54 -20.03 -8.16
CA TYR A 17 -7.63 -19.24 -7.60
C TYR A 17 -7.12 -17.93 -7.00
N VAL A 18 -6.10 -17.97 -6.16
CA VAL A 18 -5.61 -16.78 -5.44
C VAL A 18 -5.06 -15.72 -6.39
N TYR A 19 -4.31 -16.11 -7.42
CA TYR A 19 -3.66 -15.15 -8.31
C TYR A 19 -4.47 -14.78 -9.55
N ILE A 20 -5.35 -15.67 -10.00
CA ILE A 20 -6.12 -15.49 -11.25
C ILE A 20 -7.62 -15.57 -10.99
N GLY A 21 -8.09 -16.62 -10.33
CA GLY A 21 -9.51 -16.90 -10.16
C GLY A 21 -10.24 -15.82 -9.37
N TYR A 22 -9.68 -15.42 -8.22
CA TYR A 22 -10.29 -14.37 -7.40
C TYR A 22 -10.35 -13.01 -8.11
N PRO A 23 -9.28 -12.46 -8.70
CA PRO A 23 -9.37 -11.21 -9.46
C PRO A 23 -10.33 -11.26 -10.63
N LEU A 24 -10.39 -12.40 -11.34
CA LEU A 24 -11.33 -12.59 -12.44
C LEU A 24 -12.78 -12.61 -11.92
N ALA A 25 -13.04 -13.35 -10.84
CA ALA A 25 -14.35 -13.38 -10.20
C ALA A 25 -14.78 -11.98 -9.73
N LEU A 26 -13.90 -11.21 -9.11
CA LEU A 26 -14.15 -9.81 -8.73
C LEU A 26 -14.53 -8.95 -9.93
N HIS A 27 -13.75 -9.07 -11.02
CA HIS A 27 -14.01 -8.32 -12.24
C HIS A 27 -15.38 -8.64 -12.86
N LEU A 28 -15.77 -9.91 -12.85
CA LEU A 28 -17.10 -10.36 -13.29
C LEU A 28 -18.20 -9.87 -12.35
N CYS A 29 -18.01 -10.00 -11.02
CA CYS A 29 -18.97 -9.52 -10.03
C CYS A 29 -19.20 -8.01 -10.16
N ARG A 30 -18.13 -7.24 -10.37
CA ARG A 30 -18.23 -5.78 -10.61
C ARG A 30 -19.09 -5.46 -11.82
N ARG A 31 -19.04 -6.27 -12.88
CA ARG A 31 -19.86 -6.06 -14.09
C ARG A 31 -21.32 -6.46 -13.91
N LEU A 32 -21.56 -7.53 -13.15
CA LEU A 32 -22.89 -8.12 -13.00
C LEU A 32 -23.68 -7.51 -11.84
N TRP A 33 -23.00 -7.19 -10.72
CA TRP A 33 -23.63 -6.69 -9.48
C TRP A 33 -22.84 -5.52 -8.88
N PRO A 34 -22.68 -4.41 -9.62
CA PRO A 34 -22.01 -3.23 -9.07
C PRO A 34 -22.85 -2.63 -7.93
N ARG A 35 -22.17 -2.19 -6.89
CA ARG A 35 -22.76 -1.40 -5.80
C ARG A 35 -22.22 0.02 -5.84
N PRO A 36 -22.79 0.91 -6.68
CA PRO A 36 -22.34 2.30 -6.78
C PRO A 36 -22.53 3.03 -5.45
N LEU A 37 -21.85 4.16 -5.31
CA LEU A 37 -22.13 5.08 -4.21
C LEU A 37 -23.52 5.66 -4.39
N ALA A 38 -24.27 5.75 -3.30
CA ALA A 38 -25.62 6.29 -3.26
C ALA A 38 -25.66 7.56 -2.40
N PRO A 39 -25.26 8.73 -2.95
CA PRO A 39 -25.32 9.99 -2.20
C PRO A 39 -26.75 10.25 -1.72
N ARG A 40 -26.95 10.34 -0.42
CA ARG A 40 -28.25 10.66 0.18
C ARG A 40 -28.23 12.08 0.73
N GLY A 41 -29.01 12.94 0.12
CA GLY A 41 -29.17 14.33 0.51
C GLY A 41 -28.44 15.35 -0.38
N ARG A 42 -28.89 16.60 -0.32
CA ARG A 42 -28.14 17.73 -0.85
C ARG A 42 -26.81 17.80 -0.13
N ALA A 43 -25.73 17.99 -0.86
CA ALA A 43 -24.40 18.18 -0.28
C ALA A 43 -24.49 19.32 0.76
N ALA A 44 -24.64 18.96 2.02
CA ALA A 44 -24.44 19.90 3.11
C ALA A 44 -23.00 20.33 3.00
N GLY A 45 -22.72 21.54 2.55
CA GLY A 45 -21.42 22.20 2.40
C GLY A 45 -20.17 21.31 2.48
N THR A 46 -19.01 21.86 2.38
CA THR A 46 -17.75 21.12 2.57
C THR A 46 -17.64 20.69 4.04
N PRO A 47 -17.57 19.39 4.39
CA PRO A 47 -17.48 18.95 5.78
C PRO A 47 -16.12 19.35 6.40
N GLY A 48 -16.06 19.45 7.74
CA GLY A 48 -14.81 19.64 8.45
C GLY A 48 -13.98 18.33 8.48
N VAL A 49 -12.66 18.46 8.43
CA VAL A 49 -11.72 17.33 8.48
C VAL A 49 -10.60 17.58 9.48
N SER A 50 -10.24 16.56 10.26
CA SER A 50 -9.04 16.55 11.10
C SER A 50 -7.97 15.67 10.47
N ILE A 51 -6.88 16.28 10.02
CA ILE A 51 -5.74 15.59 9.37
C ILE A 51 -4.73 15.23 10.46
N ILE A 52 -4.44 13.95 10.61
CA ILE A 52 -3.58 13.41 11.66
C ILE A 52 -2.34 12.81 11.01
N ILE A 53 -1.17 13.25 11.47
CA ILE A 53 0.13 12.74 11.04
C ILE A 53 0.92 12.30 12.27
N ALA A 54 1.25 11.02 12.35
CA ALA A 54 2.24 10.51 13.28
C ALA A 54 3.65 10.67 12.68
N ALA A 55 4.53 11.36 13.38
CA ALA A 55 5.89 11.64 12.92
C ALA A 55 6.92 11.21 13.97
N ARG A 56 8.05 10.66 13.51
CA ARG A 56 9.21 10.36 14.34
C ARG A 56 10.48 10.61 13.56
N ASN A 57 11.25 11.63 13.99
CA ASN A 57 12.48 12.04 13.34
C ASN A 57 12.29 12.36 11.84
N GLU A 58 11.29 13.19 11.53
CA GLU A 58 10.91 13.57 10.16
C GLU A 58 11.13 15.09 9.93
N GLY A 59 11.90 15.77 10.76
CA GLY A 59 12.10 17.22 10.70
C GLY A 59 12.50 17.74 9.33
N ALA A 60 13.35 17.02 8.60
CA ALA A 60 13.79 17.39 7.25
C ALA A 60 12.65 17.44 6.22
N GLN A 61 11.50 16.80 6.47
CA GLN A 61 10.40 16.66 5.52
C GLN A 61 9.12 17.34 5.99
N LEU A 62 8.98 17.58 7.31
CA LEU A 62 7.75 18.09 7.91
C LEU A 62 7.37 19.47 7.38
N ALA A 63 8.31 20.40 7.20
CA ALA A 63 8.00 21.72 6.66
C ALA A 63 7.32 21.61 5.29
N ARG A 64 7.94 20.87 4.36
CA ARG A 64 7.36 20.63 3.03
C ARG A 64 5.98 19.94 3.10
N ARG A 65 5.82 19.02 4.07
CA ARG A 65 4.54 18.31 4.26
C ARG A 65 3.45 19.25 4.75
N ILE A 66 3.75 20.08 5.72
CA ILE A 66 2.80 21.06 6.26
C ILE A 66 2.43 22.08 5.18
N ASP A 67 3.39 22.63 4.44
CA ASP A 67 3.14 23.51 3.30
C ASP A 67 2.23 22.85 2.26
N ASN A 68 2.46 21.58 1.93
CA ASN A 68 1.59 20.84 1.02
C ASN A 68 0.14 20.77 1.55
N LEU A 69 -0.04 20.48 2.84
CA LEU A 69 -1.37 20.43 3.44
C LEU A 69 -2.06 21.81 3.47
N LEU A 70 -1.31 22.87 3.75
CA LEU A 70 -1.84 24.23 3.78
C LEU A 70 -2.26 24.75 2.40
N ASN A 71 -1.66 24.22 1.32
CA ASN A 71 -1.93 24.58 -0.06
C ASN A 71 -2.97 23.67 -0.76
N LEU A 72 -3.65 22.78 -0.02
CA LEU A 72 -4.74 21.97 -0.59
C LEU A 72 -5.96 22.83 -0.94
N ASP A 73 -6.67 22.46 -2.02
CA ASP A 73 -7.96 23.05 -2.37
C ASP A 73 -9.05 22.57 -1.39
N TYR A 74 -8.99 23.13 -0.17
CA TYR A 74 -9.96 22.85 0.90
C TYR A 74 -10.05 24.07 1.83
N PRO A 75 -11.24 24.48 2.29
CA PRO A 75 -11.40 25.67 3.15
C PRO A 75 -10.56 25.55 4.43
N ALA A 76 -9.85 26.61 4.77
CA ALA A 76 -8.93 26.62 5.91
C ALA A 76 -9.69 26.47 7.25
N ASP A 77 -10.87 27.06 7.37
CA ASP A 77 -11.76 26.98 8.53
C ASP A 77 -12.39 25.59 8.73
N LYS A 78 -12.35 24.74 7.70
CA LYS A 78 -12.83 23.36 7.72
C LYS A 78 -11.71 22.32 7.86
N ARG A 79 -10.51 22.76 8.12
CA ARG A 79 -9.33 21.90 8.15
C ARG A 79 -8.54 22.09 9.45
N GLN A 80 -8.48 21.03 10.26
CA GLN A 80 -7.58 20.94 11.41
C GLN A 80 -6.37 20.06 11.01
N ILE A 81 -5.15 20.48 11.35
CA ILE A 81 -3.92 19.71 11.11
C ILE A 81 -3.30 19.39 12.47
N ILE A 82 -3.08 18.11 12.75
CA ILE A 82 -2.53 17.60 14.01
C ILE A 82 -1.29 16.78 13.69
N ILE A 83 -0.14 17.23 14.18
CA ILE A 83 1.14 16.51 14.08
C ILE A 83 1.45 15.90 15.45
N VAL A 84 1.52 14.56 15.51
CA VAL A 84 1.87 13.85 16.73
C VAL A 84 3.29 13.33 16.63
N SER A 85 4.17 13.84 17.46
CA SER A 85 5.56 13.38 17.59
C SER A 85 5.64 12.17 18.52
N ASP A 86 6.08 11.02 18.00
CA ASP A 86 6.34 9.79 18.74
C ASP A 86 7.77 9.75 19.26
N GLY A 87 8.09 10.66 20.21
CA GLY A 87 9.42 10.74 20.81
C GLY A 87 10.52 11.09 19.83
N SER A 88 10.29 12.10 18.97
CA SER A 88 11.35 12.62 18.08
C SER A 88 12.47 13.24 18.90
N THR A 89 13.70 12.99 18.45
CA THR A 89 14.95 13.51 19.02
C THR A 89 15.65 14.52 18.11
N ASP A 90 15.09 14.77 16.93
CA ASP A 90 15.53 15.76 15.97
C ASP A 90 14.74 17.07 16.11
N ASN A 91 14.88 17.98 15.16
CA ASN A 91 14.18 19.28 15.14
C ASN A 91 12.70 19.20 14.68
N SER A 92 12.09 18.03 14.69
CA SER A 92 10.70 17.85 14.20
C SER A 92 9.71 18.78 14.90
N LEU A 93 9.79 18.91 16.23
CA LEU A 93 8.89 19.78 17.00
C LEU A 93 9.15 21.25 16.74
N ASP A 94 10.40 21.67 16.58
CA ASP A 94 10.79 23.05 16.29
C ASP A 94 10.25 23.47 14.90
N VAL A 95 10.29 22.56 13.93
CA VAL A 95 9.69 22.79 12.59
C VAL A 95 8.20 23.02 12.70
N VAL A 96 7.46 22.19 13.47
CA VAL A 96 6.01 22.35 13.63
C VAL A 96 5.67 23.66 14.34
N ALA A 97 6.46 24.05 15.36
CA ALA A 97 6.25 25.28 16.11
C ALA A 97 6.30 26.55 15.25
N GLN A 98 7.04 26.54 14.13
CA GLN A 98 7.11 27.66 13.20
C GLN A 98 5.77 28.00 12.51
N TYR A 99 4.82 27.05 12.48
CA TYR A 99 3.50 27.25 11.88
C TYR A 99 2.45 27.79 12.86
N GLY A 100 2.84 28.02 14.11
CA GLY A 100 2.01 28.64 15.15
C GLY A 100 0.68 27.90 15.35
N PRO A 101 -0.44 28.63 15.54
CA PRO A 101 -1.72 28.02 15.85
C PRO A 101 -2.38 27.30 14.67
N THR A 102 -1.82 27.41 13.46
CA THR A 102 -2.38 26.77 12.25
C THR A 102 -2.21 25.26 12.28
N VAL A 103 -1.22 24.75 13.01
CA VAL A 103 -0.91 23.33 13.13
C VAL A 103 -0.77 22.97 14.61
N GLU A 104 -1.62 22.05 15.06
CA GLU A 104 -1.54 21.53 16.43
C GLU A 104 -0.39 20.51 16.52
N SER A 105 0.45 20.63 17.54
CA SER A 105 1.48 19.66 17.85
C SER A 105 1.18 18.93 19.16
N VAL A 106 1.42 17.62 19.15
CA VAL A 106 1.33 16.76 20.35
C VAL A 106 2.65 16.02 20.49
N ALA A 107 3.37 16.24 21.59
CA ALA A 107 4.61 15.53 21.90
C ALA A 107 4.30 14.33 22.82
N LEU A 108 4.74 13.16 22.42
CA LEU A 108 4.61 11.92 23.20
C LEU A 108 5.99 11.30 23.42
N PRO A 109 6.20 10.55 24.52
CA PRO A 109 7.32 9.62 24.60
C PRO A 109 7.17 8.51 23.57
N VAL A 110 8.30 7.91 23.17
CA VAL A 110 8.33 6.78 22.20
C VAL A 110 7.32 5.71 22.60
N GLY A 111 6.39 5.40 21.70
CA GLY A 111 5.32 4.44 21.96
C GLY A 111 4.74 3.76 20.70
N GLY A 112 5.18 4.20 19.51
CA GLY A 112 4.78 3.64 18.23
C GLY A 112 3.63 4.40 17.55
N LYS A 113 3.51 4.16 16.23
CA LYS A 113 2.57 4.87 15.36
C LYS A 113 1.12 4.77 15.83
N ALA A 114 0.68 3.60 16.28
CA ALA A 114 -0.70 3.38 16.72
C ALA A 114 -1.06 4.28 17.92
N ARG A 115 -0.16 4.39 18.91
CA ARG A 115 -0.33 5.28 20.06
C ARG A 115 -0.37 6.76 19.63
N ALA A 116 0.49 7.15 18.71
CA ALA A 116 0.50 8.51 18.18
C ALA A 116 -0.81 8.82 17.43
N LEU A 117 -1.32 7.89 16.61
CA LEU A 117 -2.60 8.06 15.92
C LEU A 117 -3.76 8.18 16.93
N ASN A 118 -3.80 7.34 17.96
CA ASN A 118 -4.81 7.43 19.03
C ASN A 118 -4.81 8.82 19.68
N ALA A 119 -3.63 9.35 20.04
CA ALA A 119 -3.50 10.67 20.64
C ALA A 119 -3.91 11.80 19.70
N GLY A 120 -3.65 11.65 18.40
CA GLY A 120 -4.10 12.59 17.38
C GLY A 120 -5.62 12.58 17.23
N VAL A 121 -6.25 11.41 17.26
CA VAL A 121 -7.72 11.29 17.21
C VAL A 121 -8.38 11.89 18.45
N ASP A 122 -7.80 11.74 19.63
CA ASP A 122 -8.30 12.35 20.87
C ASP A 122 -8.32 13.90 20.80
N ARG A 123 -7.57 14.51 19.88
CA ARG A 123 -7.54 15.98 19.62
C ARG A 123 -8.39 16.39 18.43
N ALA A 124 -8.89 15.44 17.65
CA ALA A 124 -9.67 15.73 16.45
C ALA A 124 -11.04 16.35 16.79
N ARG A 125 -11.38 17.44 16.09
CA ARG A 125 -12.62 18.19 16.32
C ARG A 125 -13.70 17.92 15.29
N HIS A 126 -13.33 17.32 14.16
CA HIS A 126 -14.23 17.10 13.03
C HIS A 126 -14.71 15.67 12.93
N ASP A 127 -15.86 15.48 12.27
CA ASP A 127 -16.49 14.18 12.07
C ASP A 127 -15.76 13.27 11.10
N LEU A 128 -14.86 13.83 10.29
CA LEU A 128 -14.02 13.08 9.37
C LEU A 128 -12.55 13.19 9.79
N LEU A 129 -11.95 12.04 10.00
CA LEU A 129 -10.53 11.88 10.25
C LEU A 129 -9.82 11.60 8.92
N VAL A 130 -8.71 12.26 8.68
CA VAL A 130 -7.82 12.00 7.54
C VAL A 130 -6.46 11.60 8.08
N PHE A 131 -5.98 10.45 7.67
CA PHE A 131 -4.68 9.94 8.08
C PHE A 131 -3.68 10.05 6.93
N ALA A 132 -2.50 10.49 7.26
CA ALA A 132 -1.44 10.72 6.30
C ALA A 132 -0.07 10.47 6.92
N ASP A 133 0.90 10.06 6.12
CA ASP A 133 2.29 9.97 6.55
C ASP A 133 3.04 11.31 6.34
N ALA A 134 4.16 11.48 7.03
CA ALA A 134 4.96 12.71 6.97
C ALA A 134 5.71 12.91 5.64
N ARG A 135 5.96 11.84 4.87
CA ARG A 135 6.82 11.89 3.68
C ARG A 135 6.10 12.16 2.36
N GLN A 136 4.85 11.70 2.23
CA GLN A 136 4.09 11.81 0.99
C GLN A 136 3.53 13.23 0.83
N ALA A 137 3.33 13.63 -0.43
CA ALA A 137 2.63 14.86 -0.79
C ALA A 137 1.25 14.54 -1.38
N PHE A 138 0.22 15.25 -0.99
CA PHE A 138 -1.11 15.13 -1.57
C PHE A 138 -1.22 15.93 -2.87
N ALA A 139 -2.00 15.43 -3.84
CA ALA A 139 -2.48 16.26 -4.95
C ALA A 139 -3.35 17.40 -4.38
N THR A 140 -3.39 18.54 -5.06
CA THR A 140 -4.10 19.72 -4.59
C THR A 140 -5.59 19.46 -4.31
N ASP A 141 -6.22 18.61 -5.11
CA ASP A 141 -7.63 18.21 -5.01
C ASP A 141 -7.87 16.93 -4.20
N ALA A 142 -6.81 16.29 -3.68
CA ALA A 142 -6.90 14.99 -3.04
C ALA A 142 -7.85 14.95 -1.85
N LEU A 143 -7.90 16.02 -1.05
CA LEU A 143 -8.76 16.09 0.13
C LEU A 143 -10.24 16.16 -0.25
N ARG A 144 -10.60 16.92 -1.29
CA ARG A 144 -11.97 16.95 -1.83
C ARG A 144 -12.38 15.58 -2.37
N ALA A 145 -11.51 14.93 -3.13
CA ALA A 145 -11.76 13.60 -3.67
C ALA A 145 -11.94 12.57 -2.56
N LEU A 146 -11.09 12.63 -1.51
CA LEU A 146 -11.13 11.71 -0.37
C LEU A 146 -12.43 11.83 0.45
N VAL A 147 -12.98 13.03 0.54
CA VAL A 147 -14.17 13.34 1.34
C VAL A 147 -15.48 13.10 0.58
N ALA A 148 -15.49 13.26 -0.74
CA ALA A 148 -16.68 13.15 -1.57
C ALA A 148 -17.50 11.86 -1.36
N PRO A 149 -16.92 10.65 -1.20
CA PRO A 149 -17.67 9.42 -1.00
C PRO A 149 -18.47 9.36 0.32
N PHE A 150 -18.15 10.19 1.33
CA PHE A 150 -18.90 10.23 2.59
C PHE A 150 -20.30 10.84 2.48
N SER A 151 -20.66 11.38 1.31
CA SER A 151 -22.05 11.73 0.98
C SER A 151 -22.97 10.50 0.96
N ASP A 152 -22.42 9.30 0.78
CA ASP A 152 -23.08 8.03 1.03
C ASP A 152 -22.94 7.68 2.52
N PRO A 153 -24.06 7.57 3.29
CA PRO A 153 -24.02 7.26 4.71
C PRO A 153 -23.46 5.84 5.00
N ASP A 154 -23.52 4.92 4.04
CA ASP A 154 -22.99 3.58 4.18
C ASP A 154 -21.45 3.54 4.10
N VAL A 155 -20.80 4.64 3.69
CA VAL A 155 -19.33 4.74 3.60
C VAL A 155 -18.76 5.09 4.98
N GLY A 156 -17.98 4.18 5.56
CA GLY A 156 -17.29 4.36 6.84
C GLY A 156 -15.85 4.83 6.69
N ALA A 157 -15.15 4.40 5.62
CA ALA A 157 -13.79 4.82 5.31
C ALA A 157 -13.54 4.90 3.80
N VAL A 158 -12.57 5.71 3.42
CA VAL A 158 -12.15 5.95 2.03
C VAL A 158 -10.64 5.83 1.95
N SER A 159 -10.15 4.92 1.11
CA SER A 159 -8.73 4.80 0.78
C SER A 159 -8.42 5.62 -0.47
N GLY A 160 -7.45 6.49 -0.41
CA GLY A 160 -6.89 7.10 -1.61
C GLY A 160 -5.82 6.20 -2.28
N GLU A 161 -5.22 6.76 -3.32
CA GLU A 161 -4.20 6.12 -4.15
C GLU A 161 -2.81 6.64 -3.82
N LEU A 162 -1.87 5.74 -3.54
CA LEU A 162 -0.45 6.06 -3.51
C LEU A 162 0.13 5.92 -4.91
N VAL A 163 0.72 6.99 -5.41
CA VAL A 163 1.38 7.06 -6.72
C VAL A 163 2.89 7.20 -6.49
N LEU A 164 3.68 6.26 -7.02
CA LEU A 164 5.13 6.35 -6.95
C LEU A 164 5.65 7.30 -8.06
N GLU A 165 6.50 8.26 -7.68
CA GLU A 165 7.18 9.14 -8.65
C GLU A 165 8.05 8.26 -9.57
N GLY A 166 7.70 8.19 -10.84
CA GLY A 166 8.26 7.28 -11.85
C GLY A 166 7.17 6.58 -12.65
N GLU A 167 5.96 6.39 -12.09
CA GLU A 167 4.79 5.92 -12.83
C GLU A 167 4.12 7.02 -13.67
N THR A 168 4.31 8.28 -13.31
CA THR A 168 3.70 9.41 -14.00
C THR A 168 4.66 10.05 -14.98
N ARG A 169 4.58 9.69 -16.25
CA ARG A 169 4.99 10.53 -17.40
C ARG A 169 4.04 11.75 -17.57
N ASP A 170 3.44 12.27 -16.53
CA ASP A 170 2.55 13.43 -16.69
C ASP A 170 3.36 14.72 -16.69
N ARG A 171 3.66 15.18 -17.90
CA ARG A 171 4.30 16.48 -18.22
C ARG A 171 3.61 17.67 -17.53
N ARG A 172 2.40 17.54 -17.05
CA ARG A 172 1.60 18.64 -16.47
C ARG A 172 2.07 19.05 -15.08
N MET A 173 2.60 18.14 -14.28
CA MET A 173 3.13 18.49 -12.94
C MET A 173 4.43 19.30 -12.97
N ARG A 174 5.24 19.17 -14.00
CA ARG A 174 6.44 20.01 -14.20
C ARG A 174 6.12 21.48 -14.50
N ILE A 175 4.88 21.83 -14.85
CA ILE A 175 4.49 23.17 -15.27
C ILE A 175 4.06 24.03 -14.06
N SER A 176 3.50 23.43 -13.00
CA SER A 176 3.09 24.18 -11.80
C SER A 176 4.26 24.67 -10.95
N ASP A 177 5.38 23.91 -10.93
CA ASP A 177 6.58 24.27 -10.17
C ASP A 177 7.43 25.38 -10.83
N ARG A 178 7.19 25.68 -12.12
CA ARG A 178 7.93 26.72 -12.87
C ARG A 178 7.39 28.14 -12.72
N ARG A 179 6.30 28.35 -12.01
CA ARG A 179 5.64 29.67 -11.91
C ARG A 179 5.87 30.41 -10.59
N ARG A 180 6.95 30.11 -9.85
CA ARG A 180 7.37 30.98 -8.74
C ARG A 180 8.24 32.11 -9.29
N PRO A 181 7.85 33.39 -9.13
CA PRO A 181 8.75 34.52 -9.38
C PRO A 181 9.86 34.49 -8.33
N GLY A 182 11.12 34.38 -8.76
CA GLY A 182 12.28 34.44 -7.88
C GLY A 182 13.10 33.14 -7.75
N ALA A 183 12.84 32.09 -8.52
CA ALA A 183 13.70 30.91 -8.57
C ALA A 183 15.03 31.21 -9.28
N PRO A 184 16.20 30.82 -8.75
CA PRO A 184 17.49 31.05 -9.39
C PRO A 184 17.61 30.27 -10.71
N ALA A 185 18.42 30.84 -11.61
CA ALA A 185 18.63 30.36 -12.98
C ALA A 185 19.09 28.90 -13.04
N VAL A 186 18.55 28.21 -14.03
CA VAL A 186 18.69 26.79 -14.32
C VAL A 186 20.14 26.32 -14.45
N ALA A 187 20.51 25.26 -13.73
CA ALA A 187 21.76 24.53 -13.85
C ALA A 187 22.02 23.99 -15.28
N PRO A 188 23.29 23.87 -15.70
CA PRO A 188 23.65 23.51 -17.06
C PRO A 188 23.19 22.11 -17.46
N ASP A 189 23.03 21.92 -18.79
CA ASP A 189 22.48 20.73 -19.47
C ASP A 189 23.07 19.37 -19.05
N VAL A 190 24.27 19.34 -18.49
CA VAL A 190 24.96 18.13 -18.03
C VAL A 190 24.29 17.55 -16.76
N GLU A 191 23.86 18.42 -15.84
CA GLU A 191 23.19 18.01 -14.62
C GLU A 191 21.75 17.53 -14.85
N ARG A 192 21.07 18.12 -15.84
CA ARG A 192 19.78 17.64 -16.35
C ARG A 192 19.86 16.24 -16.95
N ARG A 193 20.89 15.98 -17.77
CA ARG A 193 21.08 14.66 -18.40
C ARG A 193 21.45 13.58 -17.39
N SER A 194 22.21 13.90 -16.33
CA SER A 194 22.52 12.96 -15.26
C SER A 194 21.31 12.65 -14.38
N THR A 195 20.44 13.64 -14.12
CA THR A 195 19.20 13.46 -13.35
C THR A 195 18.14 12.67 -14.15
N ASP A 196 17.97 12.97 -15.45
CA ASP A 196 17.06 12.21 -16.32
C ASP A 196 17.53 10.76 -16.54
N ARG A 197 18.83 10.49 -16.49
CA ARG A 197 19.41 9.15 -16.61
C ARG A 197 19.32 8.35 -15.31
N ARG A 198 19.51 8.97 -14.16
CA ARG A 198 19.24 8.33 -12.83
C ARG A 198 17.76 7.95 -12.70
N LEU A 199 16.86 8.81 -13.13
CA LEU A 199 15.42 8.54 -13.19
C LEU A 199 15.08 7.41 -14.17
N ALA A 200 15.82 7.25 -15.26
CA ALA A 200 15.63 6.14 -16.21
C ALA A 200 16.16 4.81 -15.68
N ALA A 201 17.23 4.80 -14.89
CA ALA A 201 17.76 3.60 -14.23
C ALA A 201 16.86 3.16 -13.05
N GLU A 202 16.31 4.13 -12.30
CA GLU A 202 15.28 3.88 -11.28
C GLU A 202 13.97 3.35 -11.92
N SER A 203 13.67 3.67 -13.18
CA SER A 203 12.43 3.27 -13.87
C SER A 203 12.33 1.77 -14.15
N THR A 204 13.42 1.02 -14.20
CA THR A 204 13.43 -0.40 -14.60
C THR A 204 13.13 -1.36 -13.45
N VAL A 205 13.54 -1.04 -12.22
CA VAL A 205 13.07 -1.72 -11.00
C VAL A 205 11.61 -1.39 -10.76
N VAL A 206 11.20 -0.16 -11.09
CA VAL A 206 9.83 0.36 -11.02
C VAL A 206 8.87 -0.37 -11.99
N GLU A 207 9.32 -0.89 -13.13
CA GLU A 207 8.39 -1.55 -14.10
C GLU A 207 7.81 -2.88 -13.61
N GLY A 208 8.59 -3.74 -12.96
CA GLY A 208 8.07 -4.99 -12.37
C GLY A 208 7.18 -4.70 -11.14
N VAL A 209 7.59 -3.76 -10.31
CA VAL A 209 6.80 -3.23 -9.19
C VAL A 209 5.53 -2.56 -9.71
N GLY A 210 5.61 -1.80 -10.81
CA GLY A 210 4.48 -1.11 -11.42
C GLY A 210 3.38 -2.04 -11.96
N LEU A 211 3.73 -3.22 -12.50
CA LEU A 211 2.74 -4.23 -12.91
C LEU A 211 1.97 -4.79 -11.73
N TYR A 212 2.67 -5.12 -10.64
CA TYR A 212 2.02 -5.59 -9.41
C TYR A 212 1.14 -4.51 -8.78
N TRP A 213 1.59 -3.25 -8.72
CA TRP A 213 0.79 -2.14 -8.21
C TRP A 213 -0.48 -1.91 -9.04
N ARG A 214 -0.39 -2.01 -10.38
CA ARG A 214 -1.57 -1.94 -11.26
C ARG A 214 -2.55 -3.08 -10.99
N TYR A 215 -2.04 -4.29 -10.79
CA TYR A 215 -2.83 -5.45 -10.42
C TYR A 215 -3.53 -5.25 -9.05
N GLU A 216 -2.81 -4.80 -8.03
CA GLU A 216 -3.38 -4.49 -6.71
C GLU A 216 -4.41 -3.35 -6.76
N LYS A 217 -4.13 -2.29 -7.51
CA LYS A 217 -5.10 -1.21 -7.73
C LYS A 217 -6.38 -1.71 -8.38
N GLN A 218 -6.27 -2.60 -9.37
CA GLN A 218 -7.44 -3.17 -10.04
C GLN A 218 -8.28 -4.00 -9.07
N ILE A 219 -7.66 -4.83 -8.24
CA ILE A 219 -8.35 -5.58 -7.19
C ILE A 219 -9.09 -4.63 -6.24
N ARG A 220 -8.43 -3.59 -5.73
CA ARG A 220 -9.04 -2.61 -4.83
C ARG A 220 -10.24 -1.88 -5.47
N ARG A 221 -10.12 -1.52 -6.75
CA ARG A 221 -11.23 -0.92 -7.52
C ARG A 221 -12.42 -1.88 -7.62
N ASP A 222 -12.16 -3.13 -7.96
CA ASP A 222 -13.19 -4.13 -8.14
C ASP A 222 -13.84 -4.50 -6.80
N GLU A 223 -13.07 -4.68 -5.72
CA GLU A 223 -13.57 -4.87 -4.35
C GLU A 223 -14.45 -3.70 -3.89
N SER A 224 -13.98 -2.47 -4.07
CA SER A 224 -14.72 -1.25 -3.74
C SER A 224 -16.04 -1.15 -4.50
N ALA A 225 -16.05 -1.56 -5.77
CA ALA A 225 -17.22 -1.48 -6.63
C ALA A 225 -18.32 -2.50 -6.29
N ILE A 226 -18.01 -3.61 -5.63
CA ILE A 226 -18.97 -4.63 -5.20
C ILE A 226 -19.30 -4.57 -3.70
N GLY A 227 -18.50 -3.85 -2.91
CA GLY A 227 -18.67 -3.76 -1.46
C GLY A 227 -17.60 -2.92 -0.81
N SER A 228 -16.55 -3.59 -0.31
CA SER A 228 -15.48 -2.94 0.44
C SER A 228 -14.12 -3.44 -0.02
N THR A 229 -13.12 -2.54 -0.08
CA THR A 229 -11.72 -2.93 -0.18
C THR A 229 -11.16 -3.42 1.17
N MET A 230 -10.16 -4.29 1.12
CA MET A 230 -9.62 -4.97 2.31
C MET A 230 -8.53 -4.15 3.01
N GLY A 231 -8.89 -2.96 3.45
CA GLY A 231 -8.01 -1.99 4.09
C GLY A 231 -7.80 -0.73 3.25
N ALA A 232 -7.02 0.20 3.76
CA ALA A 232 -6.71 1.47 3.13
C ALA A 232 -5.21 1.57 2.79
N THR A 233 -4.83 2.67 2.18
CA THR A 233 -3.44 3.05 1.94
C THR A 233 -3.01 4.01 3.06
N GLY A 234 -2.09 3.60 3.91
CA GLY A 234 -1.66 4.37 5.09
C GLY A 234 -1.15 5.78 4.78
N ALA A 235 -0.71 6.02 3.55
CA ALA A 235 -0.27 7.34 3.08
C ALA A 235 -1.43 8.33 2.89
N VAL A 236 -2.66 7.84 2.62
CA VAL A 236 -3.83 8.68 2.31
C VAL A 236 -5.12 7.90 2.51
N TYR A 237 -5.79 8.10 3.63
CA TYR A 237 -7.15 7.59 3.83
C TYR A 237 -7.94 8.47 4.79
N ALA A 238 -9.26 8.35 4.73
CA ALA A 238 -10.16 9.01 5.66
C ALA A 238 -11.16 8.03 6.24
N MET A 239 -11.72 8.36 7.41
CA MET A 239 -12.79 7.59 8.02
C MET A 239 -13.70 8.47 8.88
N ARG A 240 -14.92 8.00 9.18
CA ARG A 240 -15.79 8.67 10.13
C ARG A 240 -15.20 8.57 11.54
N HIS A 241 -15.15 9.69 12.24
CA HIS A 241 -14.63 9.75 13.62
C HIS A 241 -15.42 8.82 14.54
N SER A 242 -16.74 8.75 14.39
CA SER A 242 -17.63 7.89 15.17
C SER A 242 -17.33 6.39 15.05
N LEU A 243 -16.62 5.98 14.00
CA LEU A 243 -16.22 4.59 13.77
C LEU A 243 -14.79 4.28 14.25
N TRP A 244 -14.06 5.28 14.74
CA TRP A 244 -12.73 5.06 15.28
C TRP A 244 -12.82 4.24 16.57
N ARG A 245 -12.05 3.16 16.61
CA ARG A 245 -11.79 2.39 17.83
C ARG A 245 -10.30 2.45 18.11
N ARG A 246 -9.93 2.78 19.34
CA ARG A 246 -8.51 2.86 19.73
C ARG A 246 -7.74 1.63 19.26
N LEU A 247 -6.62 1.88 18.64
CA LEU A 247 -5.72 0.84 18.17
C LEU A 247 -4.90 0.31 19.36
N PRO A 248 -4.66 -1.01 19.46
CA PRO A 248 -3.62 -1.55 20.33
C PRO A 248 -2.26 -0.92 19.97
N ASP A 249 -1.45 -0.62 20.99
CA ASP A 249 -0.19 0.12 20.79
C ASP A 249 0.80 -0.62 19.86
N GLU A 250 0.75 -1.95 19.86
CA GLU A 250 1.59 -2.82 19.01
C GLU A 250 1.09 -2.98 17.58
N THR A 251 0.00 -2.32 17.18
CA THR A 251 -0.56 -2.46 15.83
C THR A 251 0.44 -2.09 14.74
N ILE A 252 0.70 -3.03 13.84
CA ILE A 252 1.62 -2.84 12.70
C ILE A 252 0.92 -2.19 11.52
N LEU A 253 -0.32 -2.62 11.22
CA LEU A 253 -1.13 -2.16 10.09
C LEU A 253 -2.37 -1.42 10.59
N ASP A 254 -2.18 -0.18 11.00
CA ASP A 254 -3.25 0.75 11.37
C ASP A 254 -4.23 0.99 10.21
N ASP A 255 -3.69 1.11 9.00
CA ASP A 255 -4.40 1.34 7.75
C ASP A 255 -5.20 0.13 7.22
N VAL A 256 -5.05 -1.02 7.84
CA VAL A 256 -5.90 -2.19 7.59
C VAL A 256 -6.85 -2.42 8.75
N LEU A 257 -6.36 -2.40 10.00
CA LEU A 257 -7.18 -2.71 11.18
C LEU A 257 -8.35 -1.72 11.36
N ALA A 258 -8.08 -0.41 11.31
CA ALA A 258 -9.12 0.59 11.52
C ALA A 258 -10.21 0.54 10.43
N PRO A 259 -9.90 0.52 9.10
CA PRO A 259 -10.91 0.35 8.07
C PRO A 259 -11.66 -0.99 8.14
N MET A 260 -10.99 -2.11 8.47
CA MET A 260 -11.67 -3.39 8.58
C MET A 260 -12.66 -3.44 9.77
N ARG A 261 -12.42 -2.67 10.83
CA ARG A 261 -13.40 -2.48 11.90
C ARG A 261 -14.63 -1.71 11.43
N CYS A 262 -14.51 -0.79 10.45
CA CYS A 262 -15.67 -0.19 9.79
C CYS A 262 -16.49 -1.25 9.04
N VAL A 263 -15.82 -2.20 8.36
CA VAL A 263 -16.50 -3.30 7.66
C VAL A 263 -17.27 -4.18 8.65
N LEU A 264 -16.65 -4.54 9.79
CA LEU A 264 -17.32 -5.32 10.85
C LEU A 264 -18.50 -4.57 11.49
N ALA A 265 -18.48 -3.23 11.47
CA ALA A 265 -19.60 -2.40 11.92
C ALA A 265 -20.69 -2.22 10.83
N GLY A 266 -20.57 -2.89 9.67
CA GLY A 266 -21.55 -2.84 8.58
C GLY A 266 -21.35 -1.72 7.57
N PHE A 267 -20.29 -0.91 7.71
CA PHE A 267 -19.98 0.18 6.78
C PHE A 267 -19.06 -0.28 5.66
N ARG A 268 -19.08 0.47 4.56
CA ARG A 268 -18.21 0.23 3.40
C ARG A 268 -16.86 0.93 3.55
N VAL A 269 -15.82 0.28 3.07
CA VAL A 269 -14.50 0.89 2.81
C VAL A 269 -14.32 0.98 1.30
N VAL A 270 -14.28 2.20 0.77
CA VAL A 270 -14.22 2.43 -0.67
C VAL A 270 -12.84 2.93 -1.12
N PHE A 271 -12.51 2.71 -2.37
CA PHE A 271 -11.27 3.17 -2.99
C PHE A 271 -11.56 4.32 -3.96
N GLU A 272 -10.94 5.49 -3.71
CA GLU A 272 -11.06 6.69 -4.54
C GLU A 272 -9.70 7.00 -5.18
N ASP A 273 -9.55 6.70 -6.46
CA ASP A 273 -8.29 6.83 -7.19
C ASP A 273 -7.92 8.27 -7.58
N ARG A 274 -8.85 9.23 -7.42
CA ARG A 274 -8.56 10.66 -7.58
C ARG A 274 -7.92 11.26 -6.33
N ALA A 275 -8.11 10.66 -5.16
CA ALA A 275 -7.47 11.07 -3.92
C ALA A 275 -6.02 10.59 -3.88
N ARG A 276 -5.12 11.31 -4.55
CA ARG A 276 -3.74 10.87 -4.80
C ARG A 276 -2.76 11.45 -3.79
N ALA A 277 -1.88 10.57 -3.29
CA ALA A 277 -0.67 10.91 -2.56
C ALA A 277 0.55 10.45 -3.37
N PHE A 278 1.59 11.27 -3.43
CA PHE A 278 2.82 11.01 -4.18
C PHE A 278 3.95 10.63 -3.23
N ASP A 279 4.68 9.56 -3.52
CA ASP A 279 5.88 9.15 -2.79
C ASP A 279 7.01 8.86 -3.78
N ARG A 280 8.23 8.96 -3.28
CA ARG A 280 9.40 8.52 -4.03
C ARG A 280 9.57 7.03 -3.86
N ALA A 281 9.88 6.33 -4.95
CA ALA A 281 10.23 4.92 -4.89
C ALA A 281 11.37 4.67 -3.89
N ALA A 282 11.35 3.55 -3.18
CA ALA A 282 12.44 3.18 -2.27
C ALA A 282 13.76 3.09 -3.05
N ARG A 283 14.83 3.71 -2.50
CA ARG A 283 16.13 3.80 -3.17
C ARG A 283 16.90 2.48 -3.18
N ASP A 284 16.51 1.52 -2.33
CA ASP A 284 17.22 0.24 -2.22
C ASP A 284 16.27 -0.95 -1.97
N ALA A 285 16.63 -2.12 -2.53
CA ALA A 285 15.88 -3.36 -2.43
C ALA A 285 15.78 -3.89 -0.99
N LYS A 286 16.76 -3.58 -0.13
CA LYS A 286 16.78 -4.02 1.27
C LYS A 286 15.68 -3.33 2.08
N THR A 287 15.54 -2.02 1.94
CA THR A 287 14.47 -1.23 2.57
C THR A 287 13.09 -1.70 2.11
N GLU A 288 12.93 -1.99 0.81
CA GLU A 288 11.66 -2.50 0.28
C GLU A 288 11.34 -3.90 0.81
N SER A 289 12.32 -4.79 0.92
CA SER A 289 12.15 -6.12 1.52
C SER A 289 11.73 -6.04 2.99
N LEU A 290 12.34 -5.15 3.77
CA LEU A 290 11.95 -4.91 5.17
C LEU A 290 10.51 -4.39 5.29
N ARG A 291 10.11 -3.46 4.41
CA ARG A 291 8.72 -2.96 4.35
C ARG A 291 7.73 -4.10 4.04
N LYS A 292 8.03 -4.94 3.04
CA LYS A 292 7.19 -6.09 2.68
C LYS A 292 7.07 -7.10 3.83
N ARG A 293 8.20 -7.44 4.48
CA ARG A 293 8.20 -8.32 5.66
C ARG A 293 7.34 -7.75 6.79
N ARG A 294 7.47 -6.44 7.08
CA ARG A 294 6.63 -5.75 8.08
C ARG A 294 5.14 -5.83 7.72
N THR A 295 4.79 -5.52 6.48
CA THR A 295 3.39 -5.56 6.01
C THR A 295 2.81 -6.97 6.13
N LEU A 296 3.56 -8.00 5.76
CA LEU A 296 3.08 -9.38 5.82
C LEU A 296 3.01 -9.90 7.27
N ALA A 297 3.96 -9.53 8.13
CA ALA A 297 3.85 -9.76 9.57
C ALA A 297 2.58 -9.11 10.15
N GLY A 298 2.30 -7.86 9.75
CA GLY A 298 1.08 -7.17 10.17
C GLY A 298 -0.22 -7.83 9.70
N ASN A 299 -0.23 -8.47 8.52
CA ASN A 299 -1.40 -9.24 8.09
C ASN A 299 -1.63 -10.49 8.97
N TYR A 300 -0.59 -11.17 9.45
CA TYR A 300 -0.76 -12.24 10.45
C TYR A 300 -1.23 -11.68 11.78
N GLN A 301 -0.64 -10.56 12.24
CA GLN A 301 -1.05 -9.90 13.48
C GLN A 301 -2.53 -9.50 13.44
N LEU A 302 -3.02 -9.02 12.29
CA LEU A 302 -4.42 -8.63 12.10
C LEU A 302 -5.39 -9.77 12.43
N LEU A 303 -5.07 -11.02 12.03
CA LEU A 303 -5.90 -12.20 12.32
C LEU A 303 -5.99 -12.47 13.82
N TRP A 304 -4.98 -12.07 14.57
CA TRP A 304 -4.93 -12.20 16.02
C TRP A 304 -5.61 -11.05 16.75
N LEU A 305 -5.41 -9.81 16.26
CA LEU A 305 -6.02 -8.62 16.87
C LEU A 305 -7.54 -8.53 16.64
N GLU A 306 -8.02 -9.06 15.51
CA GLU A 306 -9.42 -8.96 15.12
C GLU A 306 -9.93 -10.28 14.52
N PRO A 307 -10.04 -11.36 15.34
CA PRO A 307 -10.44 -12.69 14.85
C PRO A 307 -11.85 -12.72 14.27
N ALA A 308 -12.69 -11.75 14.58
CA ALA A 308 -14.00 -11.58 13.98
C ALA A 308 -13.97 -11.47 12.46
N LEU A 309 -12.85 -11.03 11.87
CA LEU A 309 -12.64 -10.97 10.43
C LEU A 309 -12.65 -12.34 9.74
N LEU A 310 -12.35 -13.40 10.48
CA LEU A 310 -12.37 -14.79 9.97
C LEU A 310 -13.75 -15.44 10.05
N LEU A 311 -14.73 -14.79 10.69
CA LEU A 311 -16.05 -15.36 10.92
C LEU A 311 -17.04 -14.89 9.84
N PRO A 312 -17.60 -15.80 8.99
CA PRO A 312 -18.46 -15.41 7.86
C PRO A 312 -19.76 -14.70 8.33
N TRP A 313 -20.26 -15.00 9.52
CA TRP A 313 -21.45 -14.34 10.08
C TRP A 313 -21.17 -12.99 10.77
N ARG A 314 -19.90 -12.62 10.95
CA ARG A 314 -19.49 -11.32 11.52
C ARG A 314 -18.94 -10.38 10.47
N ASN A 315 -18.30 -10.91 9.44
CA ASN A 315 -17.62 -10.13 8.42
C ASN A 315 -18.44 -10.14 7.12
N PRO A 316 -19.13 -9.05 6.78
CA PRO A 316 -19.92 -8.99 5.53
C PRO A 316 -19.05 -9.04 4.26
N ALA A 317 -17.75 -8.77 4.38
CA ALA A 317 -16.77 -8.91 3.28
C ALA A 317 -15.87 -10.15 3.46
N TRP A 318 -16.39 -11.21 4.09
CA TRP A 318 -15.61 -12.39 4.44
C TRP A 318 -14.93 -13.05 3.24
N ILE A 319 -15.66 -13.25 2.13
CA ILE A 319 -15.11 -13.87 0.92
C ILE A 319 -13.92 -13.05 0.40
N GLN A 320 -14.07 -11.72 0.31
CA GLN A 320 -13.01 -10.82 -0.15
C GLN A 320 -11.82 -10.88 0.83
N PHE A 321 -12.08 -10.82 2.14
CA PHE A 321 -11.03 -10.84 3.15
C PHE A 321 -10.23 -12.14 3.13
N VAL A 322 -10.92 -13.28 3.11
CA VAL A 322 -10.26 -14.60 3.07
C VAL A 322 -9.49 -14.77 1.77
N SER A 323 -10.08 -14.45 0.63
CA SER A 323 -9.42 -14.62 -0.69
C SER A 323 -8.24 -13.67 -0.89
N HIS A 324 -8.38 -12.40 -0.51
CA HIS A 324 -7.35 -11.39 -0.74
C HIS A 324 -6.25 -11.40 0.31
N LYS A 325 -6.59 -11.56 1.60
CA LYS A 325 -5.61 -11.48 2.69
C LYS A 325 -5.16 -12.85 3.15
N VAL A 326 -6.09 -13.71 3.59
CA VAL A 326 -5.74 -14.98 4.23
C VAL A 326 -5.16 -15.98 3.23
N ALA A 327 -5.82 -16.17 2.09
CA ALA A 327 -5.38 -17.14 1.08
C ALA A 327 -3.99 -16.79 0.53
N ARG A 328 -3.68 -15.50 0.33
CA ARG A 328 -2.33 -15.08 -0.08
C ARG A 328 -1.25 -15.40 0.95
N LEU A 329 -1.57 -15.33 2.25
CA LEU A 329 -0.65 -15.76 3.30
C LEU A 329 -0.44 -17.27 3.30
N ALA A 330 -1.40 -18.06 2.79
CA ALA A 330 -1.32 -19.51 2.73
C ALA A 330 -0.58 -20.05 1.49
N VAL A 331 -0.53 -19.27 0.39
CA VAL A 331 0.13 -19.70 -0.87
C VAL A 331 1.57 -20.18 -0.67
N PRO A 332 2.47 -19.47 0.06
CA PRO A 332 3.87 -19.93 0.18
C PRO A 332 4.01 -21.32 0.79
N TYR A 333 3.04 -21.76 1.59
CA TYR A 333 3.03 -23.11 2.18
C TYR A 333 2.45 -24.16 1.23
N ALA A 334 1.69 -23.75 0.21
CA ALA A 334 1.17 -24.64 -0.83
C ALA A 334 2.20 -24.90 -1.95
N LEU A 335 3.14 -23.98 -2.19
CA LEU A 335 4.11 -24.08 -3.30
C LEU A 335 5.09 -25.25 -3.16
N PRO A 336 5.75 -25.53 -2.00
CA PRO A 336 6.70 -26.65 -1.87
C PRO A 336 6.03 -28.02 -2.08
N PRO A 337 4.88 -28.35 -1.44
CA PRO A 337 4.22 -29.61 -1.70
C PRO A 337 3.69 -29.72 -3.14
N LEU A 338 3.23 -28.63 -3.76
CA LEU A 338 2.83 -28.64 -5.17
C LEU A 338 4.01 -28.98 -6.10
N TRP A 339 5.19 -28.40 -5.85
CA TRP A 339 6.40 -28.70 -6.59
C TRP A 339 6.81 -30.15 -6.43
N LEU A 340 6.84 -30.66 -5.19
CA LEU A 340 7.21 -32.05 -4.90
C LEU A 340 6.23 -33.06 -5.56
N LEU A 341 4.94 -32.80 -5.48
CA LEU A 341 3.92 -33.64 -6.10
C LEU A 341 4.03 -33.64 -7.63
N SER A 342 4.32 -32.49 -8.24
CA SER A 342 4.53 -32.43 -9.69
C SER A 342 5.74 -33.25 -10.13
N LEU A 343 6.83 -33.25 -9.35
CA LEU A 343 8.01 -34.08 -9.57
C LEU A 343 7.68 -35.59 -9.45
N VAL A 344 7.04 -35.99 -8.35
CA VAL A 344 6.72 -37.42 -8.09
C VAL A 344 5.74 -37.98 -9.13
N LEU A 345 4.84 -37.14 -9.63
CA LEU A 345 3.83 -37.53 -10.61
C LEU A 345 4.30 -37.37 -12.07
N SER A 346 5.48 -36.76 -12.32
CA SER A 346 5.95 -36.40 -13.67
C SER A 346 6.04 -37.59 -14.64
N GLY A 347 6.40 -38.78 -14.13
CA GLY A 347 6.45 -40.01 -14.91
C GLY A 347 5.07 -40.60 -15.29
N ARG A 348 3.95 -40.02 -14.82
CA ARG A 348 2.60 -40.58 -15.05
C ARG A 348 1.83 -39.89 -16.15
N SER A 349 2.09 -38.63 -16.38
CA SER A 349 1.39 -37.84 -17.38
C SER A 349 2.21 -36.62 -17.77
N LEU A 350 2.15 -36.25 -19.03
CA LEU A 350 2.79 -35.06 -19.59
C LEU A 350 2.32 -33.77 -18.85
N VAL A 351 1.12 -33.74 -18.32
CA VAL A 351 0.59 -32.59 -17.56
C VAL A 351 1.40 -32.35 -16.28
N TYR A 352 1.72 -33.39 -15.51
CA TYR A 352 2.52 -33.25 -14.28
C TYR A 352 3.99 -32.94 -14.61
N ALA A 353 4.53 -33.53 -15.67
CA ALA A 353 5.88 -33.21 -16.15
C ALA A 353 5.95 -31.75 -16.61
N ALA A 354 4.99 -31.29 -17.38
CA ALA A 354 4.90 -29.87 -17.80
C ALA A 354 4.74 -28.92 -16.62
N ALA A 355 3.92 -29.26 -15.62
CA ALA A 355 3.76 -28.47 -14.41
C ALA A 355 5.05 -28.40 -13.60
N PHE A 356 5.80 -29.49 -13.50
CA PHE A 356 7.12 -29.51 -12.84
C PHE A 356 8.12 -28.62 -13.57
N VAL A 357 8.24 -28.77 -14.90
CA VAL A 357 9.14 -27.94 -15.72
C VAL A 357 8.76 -26.47 -15.64
N ALA A 358 7.47 -26.12 -15.71
CA ALA A 358 7.01 -24.74 -15.59
C ALA A 358 7.38 -24.11 -14.23
N GLN A 359 7.26 -24.86 -13.13
CA GLN A 359 7.69 -24.40 -11.81
C GLN A 359 9.21 -24.23 -11.72
N CYS A 360 10.00 -25.18 -12.27
CA CYS A 360 11.45 -25.05 -12.33
C CYS A 360 11.86 -23.80 -13.15
N LEU A 361 11.26 -23.58 -14.30
CA LEU A 361 11.50 -22.38 -15.13
C LEU A 361 11.15 -21.12 -14.36
N PHE A 362 10.03 -21.08 -13.64
CA PHE A 362 9.65 -19.94 -12.80
C PHE A 362 10.73 -19.62 -11.76
N TYR A 363 11.25 -20.61 -11.05
CA TYR A 363 12.33 -20.41 -10.07
C TYR A 363 13.66 -19.99 -10.71
N LEU A 364 13.98 -20.54 -11.89
CA LEU A 364 15.15 -20.10 -12.66
C LEU A 364 15.02 -18.65 -13.12
N PHE A 365 13.84 -18.25 -13.62
CA PHE A 365 13.55 -16.86 -13.97
C PHE A 365 13.64 -15.94 -12.75
N ALA A 366 13.14 -16.35 -11.59
CA ALA A 366 13.28 -15.59 -10.37
C ALA A 366 14.75 -15.43 -9.94
N GLY A 367 15.55 -16.48 -10.06
CA GLY A 367 17.02 -16.44 -9.85
C GLY A 367 17.72 -15.49 -10.82
N TYR A 368 17.35 -15.54 -12.10
CA TYR A 368 17.85 -14.61 -13.12
C TYR A 368 17.45 -13.17 -12.79
N GLY A 369 16.22 -12.93 -12.34
CA GLY A 369 15.76 -11.62 -11.87
C GLY A 369 16.60 -11.10 -10.69
N ALA A 370 16.96 -11.94 -9.73
CA ALA A 370 17.84 -11.58 -8.62
C ALA A 370 19.28 -11.24 -9.08
N TRP A 371 19.77 -11.96 -10.10
CA TRP A 371 21.05 -11.64 -10.73
C TRP A 371 20.97 -10.28 -11.44
N LEU A 372 19.90 -10.01 -12.20
CA LEU A 372 19.69 -8.72 -12.87
C LEU A 372 19.67 -7.57 -11.86
N GLU A 373 18.95 -7.68 -10.74
CA GLU A 373 18.92 -6.63 -9.70
C GLU A 373 20.33 -6.33 -9.17
N LYS A 374 21.13 -7.37 -8.91
CA LYS A 374 22.53 -7.18 -8.47
C LYS A 374 23.40 -6.54 -9.53
N HIS A 375 23.20 -6.91 -10.80
CA HIS A 375 23.93 -6.34 -11.93
C HIS A 375 23.54 -4.89 -12.17
N ASP A 376 22.25 -4.56 -12.17
CA ASP A 376 21.74 -3.21 -12.32
C ASP A 376 22.20 -2.29 -11.19
N ALA A 377 22.23 -2.79 -9.95
CA ALA A 377 22.76 -2.05 -8.80
C ALA A 377 24.27 -1.74 -8.91
N ARG A 378 25.03 -2.60 -9.60
CA ARG A 378 26.45 -2.33 -9.95
C ARG A 378 26.57 -1.36 -11.13
N ALA A 379 25.77 -1.56 -12.16
CA ALA A 379 25.73 -0.73 -13.36
C ALA A 379 25.22 0.69 -13.06
N ALA A 380 24.37 0.89 -12.04
CA ALA A 380 23.93 2.21 -11.58
C ALA A 380 25.09 3.10 -11.09
N ARG A 381 26.27 2.53 -10.86
CA ARG A 381 27.52 3.26 -10.59
C ARG A 381 28.25 3.69 -11.88
N ASP A 382 27.87 3.13 -13.02
CA ASP A 382 28.40 3.48 -14.34
C ASP A 382 27.44 4.46 -15.04
N PRO A 383 27.88 5.71 -15.34
CA PRO A 383 27.05 6.72 -16.00
C PRO A 383 26.55 6.30 -17.39
N TRP A 384 27.13 5.27 -18.01
CA TRP A 384 26.85 4.83 -19.39
C TRP A 384 26.02 3.55 -19.46
N ALA A 385 25.86 2.83 -18.37
CA ALA A 385 25.08 1.61 -18.34
C ALA A 385 23.59 1.90 -18.56
N ARG A 386 22.95 1.15 -19.46
CA ARG A 386 21.50 1.18 -19.68
C ARG A 386 20.89 -0.09 -19.11
N PRO A 387 19.86 0.01 -18.25
CA PRO A 387 19.15 -1.18 -17.83
C PRO A 387 18.44 -1.83 -19.03
N SER A 388 18.49 -3.14 -19.09
CA SER A 388 17.82 -3.90 -20.14
C SER A 388 16.30 -3.81 -20.01
N ALA A 389 15.62 -3.48 -21.11
CA ALA A 389 14.16 -3.43 -21.23
C ALA A 389 13.60 -4.65 -21.99
N ALA A 390 14.41 -5.71 -22.18
CA ALA A 390 14.01 -6.92 -22.87
C ALA A 390 12.84 -7.61 -22.17
N VAL A 391 11.96 -8.26 -22.93
CA VAL A 391 10.78 -8.98 -22.41
C VAL A 391 11.17 -10.06 -21.39
N PRO A 392 12.23 -10.87 -21.61
CA PRO A 392 12.68 -11.85 -20.63
C PRO A 392 13.06 -11.23 -19.28
N ASP A 393 13.70 -10.06 -19.28
CA ASP A 393 14.12 -9.38 -18.05
C ASP A 393 12.93 -8.86 -17.25
N ARG A 394 11.88 -8.39 -17.93
CA ARG A 394 10.62 -8.00 -17.27
C ARG A 394 9.94 -9.20 -16.62
N LEU A 395 9.86 -10.33 -17.31
CA LEU A 395 9.28 -11.56 -16.75
C LEU A 395 10.10 -12.07 -15.57
N ALA A 396 11.42 -12.04 -15.63
CA ALA A 396 12.31 -12.43 -14.56
C ALA A 396 12.12 -11.57 -13.30
N ARG A 397 11.98 -10.25 -13.46
CA ARG A 397 11.70 -9.33 -12.34
C ARG A 397 10.31 -9.58 -11.72
N VAL A 398 9.29 -9.89 -12.52
CA VAL A 398 7.98 -10.28 -12.03
C VAL A 398 8.06 -11.60 -11.25
N ALA A 399 8.74 -12.62 -11.77
CA ALA A 399 8.94 -13.89 -11.09
C ALA A 399 9.68 -13.71 -9.75
N LEU A 400 10.76 -12.91 -9.74
CA LEU A 400 11.47 -12.55 -8.51
C LEU A 400 10.56 -11.87 -7.50
N MET A 401 9.75 -10.91 -7.93
CA MET A 401 8.86 -10.20 -7.03
C MET A 401 7.84 -11.13 -6.39
N VAL A 402 7.22 -12.04 -7.16
CA VAL A 402 6.30 -13.06 -6.64
C VAL A 402 7.02 -13.95 -5.62
N LEU A 403 8.24 -14.39 -5.92
CA LEU A 403 9.04 -15.20 -4.98
C LEU A 403 9.37 -14.43 -3.69
N VAL A 404 9.81 -13.17 -3.79
CA VAL A 404 10.13 -12.31 -2.64
C VAL A 404 8.90 -12.06 -1.78
N MET A 405 7.72 -11.85 -2.38
CA MET A 405 6.47 -11.69 -1.64
C MET A 405 6.13 -12.95 -0.84
N ASN A 406 6.22 -14.13 -1.45
CA ASN A 406 5.96 -15.40 -0.78
C ASN A 406 6.99 -15.69 0.33
N ALA A 407 8.27 -15.48 0.07
CA ALA A 407 9.33 -15.61 1.08
C ALA A 407 9.14 -14.62 2.25
N SER A 408 8.71 -13.39 1.95
CA SER A 408 8.41 -12.37 2.98
C SER A 408 7.20 -12.75 3.84
N ALA A 409 6.22 -13.50 3.31
CA ALA A 409 5.10 -14.01 4.10
C ALA A 409 5.57 -15.04 5.12
N VAL A 410 6.43 -15.99 4.71
CA VAL A 410 7.02 -16.96 5.64
C VAL A 410 7.87 -16.25 6.70
N ALA A 411 8.73 -15.31 6.29
CA ALA A 411 9.56 -14.53 7.20
C ALA A 411 8.71 -13.64 8.15
N GLY A 412 7.57 -13.15 7.68
CA GLY A 412 6.62 -12.38 8.49
C GLY A 412 5.99 -13.22 9.60
N LEU A 413 5.57 -14.46 9.29
CA LEU A 413 5.06 -15.40 10.29
C LEU A 413 6.14 -15.73 11.33
N ALA A 414 7.34 -16.06 10.86
CA ALA A 414 8.47 -16.35 11.77
C ALA A 414 8.75 -15.18 12.72
N ALA A 415 8.71 -13.94 12.22
CA ALA A 415 8.90 -12.75 13.04
C ALA A 415 7.83 -12.57 14.13
N ILE A 416 6.57 -12.86 13.83
CA ILE A 416 5.48 -12.82 14.82
C ILE A 416 5.67 -13.91 15.88
N LEU A 417 5.95 -15.16 15.47
CA LEU A 417 6.13 -16.28 16.38
C LEU A 417 7.35 -16.09 17.31
N THR A 418 8.43 -15.51 16.80
CA THR A 418 9.66 -15.24 17.57
C THR A 418 9.63 -13.90 18.32
N ARG A 419 8.51 -13.17 18.30
CA ARG A 419 8.33 -11.85 18.93
C ARG A 419 9.43 -10.85 18.56
N GLN A 420 9.99 -10.97 17.36
CA GLN A 420 10.98 -10.00 16.87
C GLN A 420 10.31 -8.62 16.72
N LYS A 421 10.96 -7.56 17.23
CA LYS A 421 10.47 -6.18 17.04
C LYS A 421 10.62 -5.81 15.55
N VAL A 422 9.54 -5.94 14.80
CA VAL A 422 9.48 -5.66 13.33
C VAL A 422 9.32 -4.16 13.04
N TRP A 423 9.17 -3.34 14.08
CA TRP A 423 8.82 -1.90 14.03
C TRP A 423 9.88 -0.97 14.62
N ARG A 424 11.16 -1.27 14.44
CA ARG A 424 12.24 -0.32 14.74
C ARG A 424 12.71 0.41 13.50
#